data_540315766a83fd3bc24578ac7430d46c
#
_entry.id   540315766a83fd3bc24578ac7430d46c
#
_cell.length_a   1.000
_cell.length_b   1.000
_cell.length_c   1.000
_cell.angle_alpha   90.00
_cell.angle_beta   90.00
_cell.angle_gamma   90.00
#
_symmetry.space_group_name_H-M   'P 1'
#
loop_
_entity.id
_entity.type
_entity.pdbx_description
1 polymer ?
#
loop_
_entity_poly.entity_id
_entity_poly.type
_entity_poly.pdbx_seq_one_letter_code
_entity_poly.pdbx_strand_id
1 'polypeptide(L)'
;MNKFWFAGNGLFASKCLEIISQSVPLDLVITSFPSRAGRGMPERKTPVHLISAPSIPLHLTHDLSRDPALLNMLDTSPPDVIFVIDF
;
A
#
# COMPACT_ATOMS: atom_id res chain seq x y z
N MET A 1 3.38 15.77 14.87
CA MET A 1 2.98 15.57 13.47
C MET A 1 2.35 14.20 13.32
N ASN A 2 1.27 14.11 12.55
CA ASN A 2 0.58 12.85 12.33
C ASN A 2 1.26 12.04 11.23
N LYS A 3 1.26 10.73 11.42
CA LYS A 3 1.82 9.79 10.46
C LYS A 3 0.67 8.97 9.88
N PHE A 4 0.58 8.93 8.56
CA PHE A 4 -0.52 8.27 7.85
C PHE A 4 0.01 7.19 6.91
N TRP A 5 -0.58 6.01 6.98
CA TRP A 5 -0.31 4.91 6.06
C TRP A 5 -1.57 4.57 5.27
N PHE A 6 -1.37 4.02 4.08
CA PHE A 6 -2.46 3.53 3.24
C PHE A 6 -2.16 2.08 2.85
N ALA A 7 -3.15 1.21 2.95
CA ALA A 7 -3.03 -0.18 2.52
C ALA A 7 -4.21 -0.55 1.63
N GLY A 8 -3.92 -1.04 0.43
CA GLY A 8 -4.96 -1.42 -0.51
C GLY A 8 -4.40 -2.02 -1.78
N ASN A 9 -5.25 -2.64 -2.57
CA ASN A 9 -4.86 -3.35 -3.80
C ASN A 9 -5.64 -2.93 -5.03
N GLY A 10 -6.96 -3.02 -4.99
CA GLY A 10 -7.82 -2.99 -6.15
C GLY A 10 -8.07 -1.61 -6.74
N LEU A 11 -8.93 -1.57 -7.74
CA LEU A 11 -9.26 -0.34 -8.44
C LEU A 11 -9.94 0.67 -7.53
N PHE A 12 -10.85 0.20 -6.68
CA PHE A 12 -11.51 1.09 -5.72
C PHE A 12 -10.49 1.71 -4.75
N ALA A 13 -9.57 0.88 -4.24
CA ALA A 13 -8.51 1.36 -3.36
C ALA A 13 -7.64 2.40 -4.06
N SER A 14 -7.32 2.21 -5.34
CA SER A 14 -6.52 3.17 -6.10
C SER A 14 -7.21 4.52 -6.22
N LYS A 15 -8.53 4.53 -6.42
CA LYS A 15 -9.31 5.77 -6.47
C LYS A 15 -9.30 6.47 -5.12
N CYS A 16 -9.44 5.71 -4.04
CA CYS A 16 -9.38 6.26 -2.69
C CYS A 16 -7.98 6.83 -2.39
N LEU A 17 -6.93 6.15 -2.85
CA LEU A 17 -5.56 6.64 -2.66
C LEU A 17 -5.36 7.99 -3.33
N GLU A 18 -5.86 8.17 -4.55
CA GLU A 18 -5.79 9.46 -5.26
C GLU A 18 -6.42 10.57 -4.44
N ILE A 19 -7.61 10.31 -3.89
CA ILE A 19 -8.35 11.30 -3.11
C ILE A 19 -7.65 11.59 -1.78
N ILE A 20 -7.28 10.53 -1.07
CA ILE A 20 -6.67 10.66 0.26
C ILE A 20 -5.31 11.37 0.17
N SER A 21 -4.50 11.04 -0.82
CA SER A 21 -3.18 11.65 -0.97
C SER A 21 -3.23 13.15 -1.25
N GLN A 22 -4.35 13.66 -1.74
CA GLN A 22 -4.55 15.09 -1.94
C GLN A 22 -4.91 15.81 -0.64
N SER A 23 -5.42 15.07 0.35
CA SER A 23 -5.93 15.65 1.59
C SER A 23 -4.99 15.45 2.78
N VAL A 24 -4.24 14.34 2.81
CA VAL A 24 -3.33 14.03 3.91
C VAL A 24 -1.96 13.62 3.35
N PRO A 25 -0.88 13.95 4.09
CA PRO A 25 0.47 13.54 3.67
C PRO A 25 0.72 12.09 4.05
N LEU A 26 0.67 11.20 3.08
CA LEU A 26 0.92 9.78 3.31
C LEU A 26 2.42 9.52 3.46
N ASP A 27 2.78 8.75 4.47
CA ASP A 27 4.17 8.39 4.76
C ASP A 27 4.54 7.01 4.23
N LEU A 28 3.53 6.16 3.97
CA LEU A 28 3.73 4.81 3.45
C LEU A 28 2.49 4.33 2.73
N VAL A 29 2.69 3.69 1.58
CA VAL A 29 1.64 2.99 0.85
C VAL A 29 1.98 1.51 0.84
N ILE A 30 1.03 0.66 1.22
CA ILE A 30 1.20 -0.79 1.30
C ILE A 30 0.27 -1.44 0.29
N THR A 31 0.82 -2.33 -0.52
CA THR A 31 0.02 -3.09 -1.49
C THR A 31 0.63 -4.48 -1.68
N SER A 32 -0.10 -5.36 -2.34
CA SER A 32 0.37 -6.72 -2.59
C SER A 32 1.45 -6.76 -3.66
N PHE A 33 2.28 -7.79 -3.61
CA PHE A 33 3.25 -8.05 -4.68
C PHE A 33 2.53 -8.24 -6.02
N PRO A 34 3.22 -7.95 -7.14
CA PRO A 34 2.65 -8.23 -8.45
C PRO A 34 2.26 -9.69 -8.57
N SER A 35 1.12 -9.94 -9.20
CA SER A 35 0.64 -11.30 -9.44
C SER A 35 0.95 -11.72 -10.87
N ARG A 36 1.07 -13.04 -11.08
CA ARG A 36 1.17 -13.60 -12.42
C ARG A 36 -0.19 -14.19 -12.79
N ALA A 37 -0.71 -13.71 -13.90
CA ALA A 37 -2.02 -14.15 -14.37
C ALA A 37 -1.87 -15.30 -15.38
N GLY A 38 -1.22 -16.41 -14.97
CA GLY A 38 -1.10 -17.58 -15.78
C GLY A 38 0.26 -17.73 -16.47
N ARG A 39 0.37 -18.82 -17.22
CA ARG A 39 1.63 -19.25 -17.84
C ARG A 39 2.01 -18.31 -19.00
N GLY A 40 3.25 -17.79 -18.97
CA GLY A 40 3.73 -16.90 -20.01
C GLY A 40 3.17 -15.49 -19.95
N MET A 41 2.37 -15.16 -18.96
CA MET A 41 1.83 -13.82 -18.77
C MET A 41 2.81 -12.95 -17.96
N PRO A 42 2.93 -11.66 -18.29
CA PRO A 42 3.77 -10.76 -17.50
C PRO A 42 3.17 -10.56 -16.10
N GLU A 43 4.02 -10.18 -15.15
CA GLU A 43 3.56 -9.81 -13.82
C GLU A 43 2.61 -8.62 -13.91
N ARG A 44 1.54 -8.67 -13.11
CA ARG A 44 0.55 -7.59 -13.07
C ARG A 44 0.61 -6.91 -11.70
N LYS A 45 1.05 -5.67 -11.69
CA LYS A 45 1.05 -4.84 -10.50
C LYS A 45 -0.38 -4.49 -10.09
N THR A 46 -0.60 -4.29 -8.78
CA THR A 46 -1.92 -3.85 -8.33
C THR A 46 -2.22 -2.44 -8.85
N PRO A 47 -3.52 -2.08 -8.98
CA PRO A 47 -3.88 -0.70 -9.32
C PRO A 47 -3.26 0.34 -8.37
N VAL A 48 -3.20 0.03 -7.08
CA VAL A 48 -2.57 0.91 -6.09
C VAL A 48 -1.08 1.09 -6.39
N HIS A 49 -0.39 0.01 -6.73
CA HIS A 49 1.03 0.07 -7.08
C HIS A 49 1.27 0.98 -8.29
N LEU A 50 0.40 0.86 -9.31
CA LEU A 50 0.54 1.61 -10.56
C LEU A 50 0.40 3.12 -10.38
N ILE A 51 -0.45 3.56 -9.43
CA ILE A 51 -0.69 4.98 -9.24
C ILE A 51 0.09 5.58 -8.07
N SER A 52 0.82 4.76 -7.30
CA SER A 52 1.56 5.28 -6.15
C SER A 52 2.62 6.28 -6.60
N ALA A 53 2.70 7.41 -5.88
CA ALA A 53 3.65 8.46 -6.21
C ALA A 53 5.08 8.04 -5.86
N PRO A 54 6.08 8.37 -6.72
CA PRO A 54 7.47 8.00 -6.42
C PRO A 54 8.01 8.64 -5.14
N SER A 55 7.41 9.75 -4.70
CA SER A 55 7.83 10.44 -3.49
C SER A 55 7.36 9.79 -2.20
N ILE A 56 6.42 8.83 -2.28
CA ILE A 56 5.88 8.14 -1.11
C ILE A 56 6.45 6.72 -1.07
N PRO A 57 7.08 6.30 0.04
CA PRO A 57 7.59 4.94 0.16
C PRO A 57 6.49 3.90 -0.09
N LEU A 58 6.84 2.86 -0.83
CA LEU A 58 5.94 1.77 -1.16
C LEU A 58 6.43 0.48 -0.52
N HIS A 59 5.55 -0.21 0.18
CA HIS A 59 5.86 -1.51 0.80
C HIS A 59 4.99 -2.59 0.16
N LEU A 60 5.64 -3.60 -0.41
CA LEU A 60 4.95 -4.74 -0.99
C LEU A 60 4.87 -5.87 0.03
N THR A 61 3.70 -6.48 0.17
CA THR A 61 3.49 -7.55 1.14
C THR A 61 2.62 -8.67 0.55
N HIS A 62 2.80 -9.89 1.05
CA HIS A 62 1.92 -11.01 0.75
C HIS A 62 0.75 -11.08 1.73
N ASP A 63 0.98 -10.65 2.97
CA ASP A 63 -0.01 -10.74 4.03
C ASP A 63 0.32 -9.70 5.10
N LEU A 64 -0.61 -8.77 5.33
CA LEU A 64 -0.43 -7.69 6.31
C LEU A 64 -0.11 -8.21 7.70
N SER A 65 -0.74 -9.31 8.10
CA SER A 65 -0.60 -9.84 9.46
C SER A 65 0.64 -10.70 9.65
N ARG A 66 1.34 -11.07 8.57
CA ARG A 66 2.47 -11.98 8.61
C ARG A 66 3.74 -11.44 7.95
N ASP A 67 3.85 -10.13 7.88
CA ASP A 67 4.99 -9.46 7.27
C ASP A 67 5.92 -8.97 8.39
N PRO A 68 7.08 -9.62 8.61
CA PRO A 68 7.98 -9.23 9.70
C PRO A 68 8.48 -7.80 9.59
N ALA A 69 8.76 -7.33 8.37
CA ALA A 69 9.24 -5.97 8.16
C ALA A 69 8.17 -4.96 8.53
N LEU A 70 6.92 -5.22 8.12
CA LEU A 70 5.79 -4.35 8.43
C LEU A 70 5.47 -4.35 9.91
N LEU A 71 5.49 -5.53 10.54
CA LEU A 71 5.26 -5.65 11.99
C LEU A 71 6.32 -4.91 12.77
N ASN A 72 7.57 -4.96 12.31
CA ASN A 72 8.64 -4.20 12.95
C ASN A 72 8.44 -2.69 12.82
N MET A 73 7.99 -2.21 11.66
CA MET A 73 7.67 -0.80 11.48
C MET A 73 6.52 -0.36 12.40
N LEU A 74 5.51 -1.22 12.56
CA LEU A 74 4.39 -0.93 13.47
C LEU A 74 4.86 -0.84 14.91
N ASP A 75 5.84 -1.65 15.30
CA ASP A 75 6.35 -1.69 16.66
C ASP A 75 7.28 -0.52 16.96
N THR A 76 8.15 -0.16 16.02
CA THR A 76 9.18 0.86 16.24
C THR A 76 8.74 2.27 15.90
N SER A 77 7.86 2.43 14.91
CA SER A 77 7.42 3.75 14.44
C SER A 77 6.00 3.67 13.89
N PRO A 78 5.01 3.43 14.76
CA PRO A 78 3.64 3.21 14.32
C PRO A 78 3.02 4.46 13.71
N PRO A 79 2.12 4.31 12.73
CA PRO A 79 1.34 5.43 12.21
C PRO A 79 0.24 5.82 13.19
N ASP A 80 -0.23 7.04 13.07
CA ASP A 80 -1.41 7.49 13.84
C ASP A 80 -2.70 6.94 13.22
N VAL A 81 -2.71 6.83 11.88
CA VAL A 81 -3.87 6.32 11.14
C VAL A 81 -3.39 5.44 10.00
N ILE A 82 -4.07 4.32 9.80
CA ILE A 82 -3.89 3.47 8.62
C ILE A 82 -5.23 3.40 7.90
N PHE A 83 -5.25 3.81 6.63
CA PHE A 83 -6.42 3.64 5.77
C PHE A 83 -6.32 2.27 5.09
N VAL A 84 -7.14 1.32 5.49
CA VAL A 84 -7.16 -0.02 4.89
C VAL A 84 -8.39 -0.13 4.01
N ILE A 85 -8.19 -0.19 2.71
CA ILE A 85 -9.27 -0.18 1.73
C ILE A 85 -9.02 -1.27 0.70
N ASP A 86 -9.95 -2.24 0.65
CA ASP A 86 -9.92 -3.29 -0.37
C ASP A 86 -8.54 -3.98 -0.43
N PHE A 87 -8.05 -4.40 0.71
CA PHE A 87 -6.83 -5.20 0.81
C PHE A 87 -7.19 -6.69 0.97
#